data_eb3eceabd23e328b4006c7b64dd7ffb7
#
_entry.id   eb3eceabd23e328b4006c7b64dd7ffb7
#
_cell.length_a   1.000
_cell.length_b   1.000
_cell.length_c   1.000
_cell.angle_alpha   90.00
_cell.angle_beta   90.00
_cell.angle_gamma   90.00
#
_symmetry.space_group_name_H-M   'P 1'
#
loop_
_entity.id
_entity.type
_entity.pdbx_description
1 polymer ?
#
loop_
_entity_poly.entity_id
_entity_poly.type
_entity_poly.pdbx_seq_one_letter_code
_entity_poly.pdbx_strand_id
1 'polypeptide(L)'
;MPTYLTRRQTLFSGVRFAVAVSALNAFPHLASALQQTGGNEKSAQLPPASSMKTVGLIGGTSWYSTVDYYRYINEAVNDAYGNSTNPPLILYNMNQERVHELQAKGRWDEIAVLLTQAANRLQAGGAQAIVFCANTPHKVYPQVSRNIDLPILHIGDATGLAIRGSGLKKVGLIGTRYTMEDGFMADWLKDHYEIETVVPSSAPARQELHRIIQQELSLGVFTPESKIYVLEQMKQLQKHGAQAIVLGCTEFPLIIKKQDFDLPLFDTPRLHSQMAVDFILGKAGLAHVRPDE
;
A
#
# COMPACT_ATOMS: atom_id res chain seq x y z
N MET A 1 -22.53 10.42 -42.76
CA MET A 1 -21.18 9.92 -43.04
C MET A 1 -20.21 11.05 -42.83
N PRO A 2 -19.35 11.06 -41.82
CA PRO A 2 -18.16 11.89 -41.80
C PRO A 2 -16.91 11.01 -41.91
N THR A 3 -16.04 11.47 -42.77
CA THR A 3 -14.77 10.96 -43.24
C THR A 3 -13.69 10.99 -42.15
N TYR A 4 -12.99 9.86 -41.99
CA TYR A 4 -11.77 9.74 -41.20
C TYR A 4 -10.60 10.46 -41.86
N LEU A 5 -9.94 11.33 -41.12
CA LEU A 5 -8.72 12.01 -41.55
C LEU A 5 -7.48 11.21 -41.11
N THR A 6 -6.60 11.06 -42.07
CA THR A 6 -5.35 10.34 -42.12
C THR A 6 -4.23 10.91 -41.23
N ARG A 7 -3.44 9.96 -40.71
CA ARG A 7 -2.07 10.02 -40.18
C ARG A 7 -1.25 11.27 -40.51
N ARG A 8 -0.68 11.87 -39.47
CA ARG A 8 0.60 12.60 -39.57
C ARG A 8 1.69 11.85 -38.82
N GLN A 9 2.64 11.31 -39.59
CA GLN A 9 3.96 10.91 -39.11
C GLN A 9 4.72 12.17 -38.70
N THR A 10 5.21 12.20 -37.48
CA THR A 10 6.20 13.19 -37.05
C THR A 10 7.47 12.44 -36.66
N LEU A 11 8.49 12.66 -37.46
CA LEU A 11 9.87 12.24 -37.23
C LEU A 11 10.37 12.91 -35.92
N PHE A 12 10.80 12.12 -34.95
CA PHE A 12 11.61 12.58 -33.83
C PHE A 12 13.07 12.28 -34.12
N SER A 13 13.81 13.32 -34.46
CA SER A 13 15.27 13.34 -34.49
C SER A 13 15.81 13.25 -33.06
N GLY A 14 16.80 12.37 -32.88
CA GLY A 14 17.44 12.14 -31.59
C GLY A 14 18.16 13.37 -31.06
N VAL A 15 17.85 13.69 -29.81
CA VAL A 15 18.69 14.53 -28.95
C VAL A 15 19.15 13.65 -27.78
N ARG A 16 20.44 13.27 -27.83
CA ARG A 16 21.14 12.68 -26.71
C ARG A 16 21.38 13.77 -25.67
N PHE A 17 20.68 13.74 -24.56
CA PHE A 17 21.05 14.51 -23.38
C PHE A 17 22.15 13.76 -22.61
N ALA A 18 23.37 14.27 -22.69
CA ALA A 18 24.43 13.93 -21.76
C ALA A 18 24.14 14.68 -20.45
N VAL A 19 23.69 13.97 -19.41
CA VAL A 19 23.62 14.52 -18.05
C VAL A 19 25.01 14.44 -17.45
N ALA A 20 25.60 15.61 -17.21
CA ALA A 20 26.89 15.76 -16.57
C ALA A 20 26.83 15.22 -15.13
N VAL A 21 27.69 14.25 -14.83
CA VAL A 21 28.04 13.79 -13.48
C VAL A 21 28.91 14.88 -12.86
N SER A 22 28.34 15.75 -12.05
CA SER A 22 29.06 16.75 -11.26
C SER A 22 28.31 17.11 -9.99
N ALA A 23 28.31 16.20 -8.99
CA ALA A 23 28.05 16.52 -7.58
C ALA A 23 28.36 15.28 -6.69
N LEU A 24 29.59 14.77 -6.71
CA LEU A 24 30.05 13.65 -5.85
C LEU A 24 31.35 14.00 -5.11
N ASN A 25 31.47 15.24 -4.60
CA ASN A 25 32.67 15.66 -3.85
C ASN A 25 32.40 16.31 -2.49
N ALA A 26 31.28 15.97 -1.81
CA ALA A 26 30.98 16.58 -0.50
C ALA A 26 31.06 15.63 0.72
N PHE A 27 31.25 14.32 0.56
CA PHE A 27 31.39 13.40 1.72
C PHE A 27 32.36 12.23 1.42
N PRO A 28 33.70 12.42 1.61
CA PRO A 28 34.65 11.36 1.33
C PRO A 28 34.62 10.16 2.30
N HIS A 29 33.92 10.23 3.43
CA HIS A 29 33.86 9.14 4.42
C HIS A 29 32.70 8.16 4.23
N LEU A 30 31.74 8.39 3.33
CA LEU A 30 30.67 7.44 3.02
C LEU A 30 31.04 6.46 1.90
N ALA A 31 32.02 6.79 1.08
CA ALA A 31 32.45 5.94 -0.04
C ALA A 31 33.30 4.73 0.42
N SER A 32 33.97 4.80 1.55
CA SER A 32 34.79 3.70 2.05
C SER A 32 34.04 2.62 2.84
N ALA A 33 32.84 2.94 3.35
CA ALA A 33 32.00 1.97 4.07
C ALA A 33 31.21 1.04 3.13
N LEU A 34 31.05 1.40 1.86
CA LEU A 34 30.34 0.59 0.86
C LEU A 34 31.27 -0.38 0.09
N GLN A 35 32.59 -0.31 0.30
CA GLN A 35 33.56 -1.17 -0.41
C GLN A 35 34.09 -2.33 0.42
N GLN A 36 33.64 -2.55 1.65
CA GLN A 36 34.17 -3.63 2.51
C GLN A 36 33.15 -4.67 2.96
N THR A 37 31.93 -4.73 2.41
CA THR A 37 31.08 -5.90 2.54
C THR A 37 31.00 -6.66 1.22
N GLY A 38 32.16 -7.13 0.74
CA GLY A 38 32.28 -8.15 -0.29
C GLY A 38 31.90 -9.54 0.29
N GLY A 39 30.76 -9.65 0.93
CA GLY A 39 30.10 -10.90 1.24
C GLY A 39 29.26 -11.29 0.04
N ASN A 40 29.49 -12.48 -0.45
CA ASN A 40 28.85 -13.19 -1.56
C ASN A 40 27.32 -13.25 -1.39
N GLU A 41 26.59 -12.11 -1.49
CA GLU A 41 25.18 -12.12 -1.76
C GLU A 41 25.02 -12.65 -3.18
N LYS A 42 24.72 -13.95 -3.30
CA LYS A 42 24.16 -14.53 -4.51
C LYS A 42 23.01 -13.59 -4.90
N SER A 43 23.16 -12.83 -5.98
CA SER A 43 22.06 -12.10 -6.59
C SER A 43 20.96 -13.13 -6.80
N ALA A 44 19.90 -13.08 -5.97
CA ALA A 44 18.80 -14.03 -6.07
C ALA A 44 18.23 -13.86 -7.48
N GLN A 45 18.50 -14.84 -8.34
CA GLN A 45 18.06 -14.82 -9.71
C GLN A 45 16.53 -14.83 -9.69
N LEU A 46 15.91 -13.89 -10.41
CA LEU A 46 14.45 -13.86 -10.52
C LEU A 46 13.93 -15.20 -11.03
N PRO A 47 12.81 -15.72 -10.50
CA PRO A 47 12.21 -16.94 -11.00
C PRO A 47 11.75 -16.76 -12.46
N PRO A 48 11.63 -17.83 -13.26
CA PRO A 48 11.03 -17.72 -14.58
C PRO A 48 9.64 -17.06 -14.52
N ALA A 49 9.32 -16.19 -15.47
CA ALA A 49 8.01 -15.50 -15.49
C ALA A 49 6.82 -16.48 -15.47
N SER A 50 6.99 -17.68 -16.05
CA SER A 50 6.00 -18.77 -16.03
C SER A 50 5.77 -19.41 -14.66
N SER A 51 6.62 -19.15 -13.67
CA SER A 51 6.50 -19.66 -12.30
C SER A 51 5.99 -18.64 -11.30
N MET A 52 5.59 -17.44 -11.76
CA MET A 52 4.97 -16.42 -10.92
C MET A 52 3.68 -16.94 -10.28
N LYS A 53 3.51 -16.67 -8.98
CA LYS A 53 2.29 -17.02 -8.27
C LYS A 53 1.16 -16.04 -8.61
N THR A 54 -0.07 -16.55 -8.69
CA THR A 54 -1.25 -15.73 -8.92
C THR A 54 -1.74 -15.09 -7.62
N VAL A 55 -1.94 -13.77 -7.61
CA VAL A 55 -2.52 -13.05 -6.47
C VAL A 55 -3.94 -12.60 -6.78
N GLY A 56 -4.84 -12.85 -5.84
CA GLY A 56 -6.21 -12.38 -5.84
C GLY A 56 -6.34 -11.03 -5.12
N LEU A 57 -6.81 -10.01 -5.83
CA LEU A 57 -7.05 -8.67 -5.29
C LEU A 57 -8.54 -8.52 -4.95
N ILE A 58 -8.87 -8.19 -3.69
CA ILE A 58 -10.22 -7.75 -3.30
C ILE A 58 -10.19 -6.23 -3.25
N GLY A 59 -10.68 -5.62 -4.34
CA GLY A 59 -10.78 -4.19 -4.52
C GLY A 59 -12.20 -3.65 -4.35
N GLY A 60 -12.42 -2.38 -4.69
CA GLY A 60 -13.73 -1.76 -4.72
C GLY A 60 -14.23 -1.21 -3.38
N THR A 61 -13.44 -1.24 -2.31
CA THR A 61 -13.72 -0.45 -1.09
C THR A 61 -13.38 1.02 -1.29
N SER A 62 -12.44 1.29 -2.19
CA SER A 62 -12.26 2.47 -3.02
C SER A 62 -11.69 1.98 -4.34
N TRP A 63 -12.37 2.25 -5.44
CA TRP A 63 -11.88 1.79 -6.74
C TRP A 63 -10.64 2.59 -7.20
N TYR A 64 -10.48 3.85 -6.77
CA TYR A 64 -9.26 4.63 -7.02
C TYR A 64 -8.03 3.95 -6.44
N SER A 65 -8.10 3.55 -5.18
CA SER A 65 -7.06 2.76 -4.52
C SER A 65 -6.79 1.43 -5.23
N THR A 66 -7.84 0.74 -5.68
CA THR A 66 -7.70 -0.54 -6.39
C THR A 66 -6.91 -0.39 -7.68
N VAL A 67 -7.10 0.70 -8.42
CA VAL A 67 -6.32 1.04 -9.62
C VAL A 67 -4.84 1.23 -9.27
N ASP A 68 -4.53 1.88 -8.15
CA ASP A 68 -3.15 2.06 -7.69
C ASP A 68 -2.48 0.72 -7.33
N TYR A 69 -3.18 -0.20 -6.64
CA TYR A 69 -2.67 -1.55 -6.39
C TYR A 69 -2.34 -2.28 -7.69
N TYR A 70 -3.27 -2.28 -8.64
CA TYR A 70 -3.04 -2.89 -9.94
C TYR A 70 -1.82 -2.28 -10.64
N ARG A 71 -1.70 -0.96 -10.64
CA ARG A 71 -0.59 -0.25 -11.26
C ARG A 71 0.74 -0.56 -10.56
N TYR A 72 0.83 -0.44 -9.23
CA TYR A 72 2.08 -0.66 -8.48
C TYR A 72 2.61 -2.08 -8.64
N ILE A 73 1.72 -3.08 -8.62
CA ILE A 73 2.14 -4.48 -8.78
C ILE A 73 2.66 -4.71 -10.21
N ASN A 74 1.97 -4.21 -11.24
CA ASN A 74 2.41 -4.35 -12.62
C ASN A 74 3.72 -3.59 -12.89
N GLU A 75 3.83 -2.34 -12.43
CA GLU A 75 5.06 -1.54 -12.55
C GLU A 75 6.25 -2.26 -11.93
N ALA A 76 6.13 -2.73 -10.67
CA ALA A 76 7.22 -3.38 -9.97
C ALA A 76 7.69 -4.70 -10.62
N VAL A 77 6.75 -5.50 -11.15
CA VAL A 77 7.12 -6.72 -11.88
C VAL A 77 7.73 -6.38 -13.24
N ASN A 78 7.17 -5.39 -13.95
CA ASN A 78 7.72 -4.96 -15.22
C ASN A 78 9.13 -4.37 -15.07
N ASP A 79 9.36 -3.57 -14.04
CA ASP A 79 10.69 -3.01 -13.73
C ASP A 79 11.72 -4.12 -13.44
N ALA A 80 11.30 -5.20 -12.77
CA ALA A 80 12.17 -6.32 -12.43
C ALA A 80 12.52 -7.20 -13.64
N TYR A 81 11.57 -7.49 -14.52
CA TYR A 81 11.75 -8.42 -15.64
C TYR A 81 12.00 -7.73 -16.99
N GLY A 82 11.49 -6.51 -17.16
CA GLY A 82 11.48 -5.83 -18.45
C GLY A 82 10.52 -6.45 -19.48
N ASN A 83 10.64 -6.05 -20.73
CA ASN A 83 9.94 -6.63 -21.89
C ASN A 83 8.40 -6.73 -21.75
N SER A 84 7.77 -5.75 -21.06
CA SER A 84 6.31 -5.72 -20.84
C SER A 84 5.78 -6.95 -20.08
N THR A 85 6.60 -7.53 -19.19
CA THR A 85 6.20 -8.68 -18.37
C THR A 85 5.23 -8.23 -17.29
N ASN A 86 4.07 -8.88 -17.20
CA ASN A 86 3.04 -8.62 -16.18
C ASN A 86 2.83 -9.86 -15.30
N PRO A 87 2.48 -9.67 -14.02
CA PRO A 87 2.16 -10.77 -13.11
C PRO A 87 0.74 -11.30 -13.36
N PRO A 88 0.46 -12.59 -13.04
CA PRO A 88 -0.90 -13.10 -13.04
C PRO A 88 -1.68 -12.52 -11.84
N LEU A 89 -2.73 -11.73 -12.15
CA LEU A 89 -3.62 -11.11 -11.16
C LEU A 89 -5.07 -11.45 -11.45
N ILE A 90 -5.85 -11.68 -10.38
CA ILE A 90 -7.30 -11.80 -10.47
C ILE A 90 -7.90 -10.73 -9.57
N LEU A 91 -8.78 -9.89 -10.11
CA LEU A 91 -9.45 -8.82 -9.37
C LEU A 91 -10.92 -9.15 -9.14
N TYR A 92 -11.35 -9.13 -7.89
CA TYR A 92 -12.75 -9.08 -7.50
C TYR A 92 -13.07 -7.67 -6.98
N ASN A 93 -13.91 -6.94 -7.71
CA ASN A 93 -14.28 -5.57 -7.37
C ASN A 93 -15.60 -5.55 -6.59
N MET A 94 -15.54 -5.12 -5.33
CA MET A 94 -16.71 -4.99 -4.46
C MET A 94 -17.50 -3.71 -4.81
N ASN A 95 -18.76 -3.63 -4.36
CA ASN A 95 -19.54 -2.40 -4.45
C ASN A 95 -19.18 -1.49 -3.26
N GLN A 96 -18.52 -0.36 -3.55
CA GLN A 96 -18.05 0.61 -2.57
C GLN A 96 -19.19 1.14 -1.68
N GLU A 97 -20.31 1.55 -2.27
CA GLU A 97 -21.46 2.09 -1.54
C GLU A 97 -21.97 1.08 -0.50
N ARG A 98 -22.14 -0.18 -0.92
CA ARG A 98 -22.59 -1.25 -0.02
C ARG A 98 -21.63 -1.47 1.15
N VAL A 99 -20.34 -1.43 0.92
CA VAL A 99 -19.33 -1.57 1.98
C VAL A 99 -19.41 -0.39 2.95
N HIS A 100 -19.50 0.84 2.44
CA HIS A 100 -19.61 2.05 3.26
C HIS A 100 -20.90 2.07 4.09
N GLU A 101 -22.05 1.65 3.53
CA GLU A 101 -23.29 1.51 4.29
C GLU A 101 -23.14 0.52 5.47
N LEU A 102 -22.51 -0.63 5.22
CA LEU A 102 -22.31 -1.64 6.26
C LEU A 102 -21.36 -1.13 7.35
N GLN A 103 -20.29 -0.43 6.97
CA GLN A 103 -19.37 0.23 7.90
C GLN A 103 -20.09 1.26 8.76
N ALA A 104 -20.89 2.12 8.16
CA ALA A 104 -21.64 3.16 8.88
C ALA A 104 -22.67 2.58 9.87
N LYS A 105 -23.24 1.42 9.55
CA LYS A 105 -24.18 0.68 10.39
C LYS A 105 -23.50 -0.27 11.39
N GLY A 106 -22.17 -0.35 11.41
CA GLY A 106 -21.41 -1.26 12.27
C GLY A 106 -21.59 -2.75 11.93
N ARG A 107 -22.02 -3.08 10.72
CA ARG A 107 -22.33 -4.45 10.26
C ARG A 107 -21.05 -5.18 9.80
N TRP A 108 -20.06 -5.28 10.71
CA TRP A 108 -18.73 -5.84 10.40
C TRP A 108 -18.78 -7.33 10.05
N ASP A 109 -19.68 -8.09 10.66
CA ASP A 109 -19.85 -9.52 10.34
C ASP A 109 -20.31 -9.72 8.90
N GLU A 110 -21.17 -8.86 8.37
CA GLU A 110 -21.59 -8.93 6.97
C GLU A 110 -20.42 -8.56 6.02
N ILE A 111 -19.57 -7.60 6.41
CA ILE A 111 -18.37 -7.28 5.66
C ILE A 111 -17.43 -8.49 5.63
N ALA A 112 -17.25 -9.19 6.76
CA ALA A 112 -16.46 -10.41 6.81
C ALA A 112 -17.01 -11.49 5.87
N VAL A 113 -18.33 -11.69 5.84
CA VAL A 113 -19.00 -12.62 4.91
C VAL A 113 -18.75 -12.23 3.45
N LEU A 114 -18.88 -10.95 3.09
CA LEU A 114 -18.65 -10.47 1.73
C LEU A 114 -17.19 -10.69 1.30
N LEU A 115 -16.22 -10.39 2.18
CA LEU A 115 -14.81 -10.60 1.92
C LEU A 115 -14.45 -12.09 1.77
N THR A 116 -15.02 -12.95 2.64
CA THR A 116 -14.84 -14.41 2.54
C THR A 116 -15.40 -14.94 1.22
N GLN A 117 -16.56 -14.51 0.79
CA GLN A 117 -17.13 -14.90 -0.50
C GLN A 117 -16.28 -14.43 -1.68
N ALA A 118 -15.74 -13.21 -1.61
CA ALA A 118 -14.82 -12.70 -2.62
C ALA A 118 -13.54 -13.52 -2.68
N ALA A 119 -12.93 -13.82 -1.53
CA ALA A 119 -11.73 -14.65 -1.42
C ALA A 119 -11.95 -16.06 -1.99
N ASN A 120 -13.07 -16.71 -1.69
CA ASN A 120 -13.41 -18.04 -2.23
C ASN A 120 -13.58 -18.02 -3.76
N ARG A 121 -14.14 -16.95 -4.34
CA ARG A 121 -14.23 -16.79 -5.80
C ARG A 121 -12.85 -16.61 -6.44
N LEU A 122 -11.97 -15.85 -5.78
CA LEU A 122 -10.59 -15.67 -6.24
C LEU A 122 -9.80 -16.98 -6.14
N GLN A 123 -9.97 -17.74 -5.06
CA GLN A 123 -9.39 -19.08 -4.90
C GLN A 123 -9.86 -20.04 -6.01
N ALA A 124 -11.15 -20.08 -6.26
CA ALA A 124 -11.72 -20.89 -7.35
C ALA A 124 -11.20 -20.44 -8.75
N GLY A 125 -10.84 -19.17 -8.91
CA GLY A 125 -10.19 -18.63 -10.11
C GLY A 125 -8.68 -18.92 -10.19
N GLY A 126 -8.09 -19.57 -9.18
CA GLY A 126 -6.68 -19.94 -9.18
C GLY A 126 -5.75 -18.98 -8.44
N ALA A 127 -6.29 -18.04 -7.64
CA ALA A 127 -5.46 -17.23 -6.75
C ALA A 127 -4.77 -18.11 -5.69
N GLN A 128 -3.54 -17.76 -5.33
CA GLN A 128 -2.70 -18.47 -4.35
C GLN A 128 -2.45 -17.64 -3.08
N ALA A 129 -2.82 -16.37 -3.10
CA ALA A 129 -2.89 -15.49 -1.94
C ALA A 129 -3.94 -14.41 -2.19
N ILE A 130 -4.40 -13.77 -1.12
CA ILE A 130 -5.39 -12.69 -1.14
C ILE A 130 -4.76 -11.39 -0.65
N VAL A 131 -5.11 -10.30 -1.31
CA VAL A 131 -4.78 -8.91 -0.92
C VAL A 131 -6.08 -8.11 -0.77
N PHE A 132 -6.31 -7.52 0.39
CA PHE A 132 -7.36 -6.51 0.54
C PHE A 132 -6.80 -5.15 0.11
N CYS A 133 -7.32 -4.58 -0.97
CA CYS A 133 -6.82 -3.32 -1.54
C CYS A 133 -7.22 -2.08 -0.73
N ALA A 134 -7.26 -2.19 0.60
CA ALA A 134 -7.53 -1.10 1.54
C ALA A 134 -7.12 -1.48 2.97
N ASN A 135 -6.96 -0.48 3.86
CA ASN A 135 -6.63 -0.72 5.28
C ASN A 135 -7.84 -1.24 6.08
N THR A 136 -8.98 -0.58 5.99
CA THR A 136 -10.17 -0.83 6.83
C THR A 136 -10.69 -2.29 6.79
N PRO A 137 -10.66 -3.02 5.67
CA PRO A 137 -11.06 -4.43 5.64
C PRO A 137 -10.27 -5.34 6.59
N HIS A 138 -9.04 -4.94 6.97
CA HIS A 138 -8.23 -5.72 7.91
C HIS A 138 -8.80 -5.76 9.33
N LYS A 139 -9.75 -4.88 9.67
CA LYS A 139 -10.51 -4.98 10.92
C LYS A 139 -11.21 -6.33 11.09
N VAL A 140 -11.65 -6.93 10.01
CA VAL A 140 -12.31 -8.26 10.02
C VAL A 140 -11.40 -9.39 9.50
N TYR A 141 -10.09 -9.12 9.41
CA TYR A 141 -9.10 -10.13 9.02
C TYR A 141 -9.22 -11.43 9.82
N PRO A 142 -9.35 -11.42 11.18
CA PRO A 142 -9.44 -12.67 11.94
C PRO A 142 -10.65 -13.52 11.58
N GLN A 143 -11.77 -12.89 11.22
CA GLN A 143 -12.97 -13.63 10.80
C GLN A 143 -12.80 -14.22 9.40
N VAL A 144 -12.19 -13.47 8.47
CA VAL A 144 -12.02 -13.93 7.10
C VAL A 144 -10.96 -15.03 7.02
N SER A 145 -9.81 -14.84 7.67
CA SER A 145 -8.68 -15.77 7.61
C SER A 145 -9.01 -17.17 8.14
N ARG A 146 -9.93 -17.29 9.11
CA ARG A 146 -10.41 -18.58 9.63
C ARG A 146 -11.35 -19.32 8.67
N ASN A 147 -11.87 -18.63 7.65
CA ASN A 147 -12.89 -19.17 6.75
C ASN A 147 -12.38 -19.33 5.31
N ILE A 148 -11.08 -19.21 5.08
CA ILE A 148 -10.44 -19.43 3.78
C ILE A 148 -9.13 -20.21 3.98
N ASP A 149 -8.74 -20.99 2.97
CA ASP A 149 -7.50 -21.77 3.00
C ASP A 149 -6.28 -20.99 2.46
N LEU A 150 -6.54 -19.86 1.78
CA LEU A 150 -5.47 -19.06 1.21
C LEU A 150 -4.87 -18.09 2.23
N PRO A 151 -3.55 -17.83 2.14
CA PRO A 151 -2.96 -16.75 2.89
C PRO A 151 -3.51 -15.39 2.47
N ILE A 152 -3.82 -14.54 3.45
CA ILE A 152 -4.08 -13.13 3.24
C ILE A 152 -2.79 -12.37 3.55
N LEU A 153 -2.25 -11.68 2.57
CA LEU A 153 -1.12 -10.78 2.79
C LEU A 153 -1.62 -9.59 3.62
N HIS A 154 -1.09 -9.41 4.84
CA HIS A 154 -1.64 -8.43 5.77
C HIS A 154 -0.97 -7.07 5.62
N ILE A 155 -1.72 -5.99 5.42
CA ILE A 155 -1.19 -4.64 5.22
C ILE A 155 -0.39 -4.13 6.43
N GLY A 156 -0.74 -4.58 7.62
CA GLY A 156 0.01 -4.31 8.85
C GLY A 156 1.41 -4.91 8.83
N ASP A 157 1.58 -6.10 8.24
CA ASP A 157 2.90 -6.74 8.08
C ASP A 157 3.76 -5.96 7.10
N ALA A 158 3.23 -5.60 5.95
CA ALA A 158 3.94 -4.79 4.98
C ALA A 158 4.42 -3.45 5.58
N THR A 159 3.56 -2.83 6.39
CA THR A 159 3.85 -1.57 7.06
C THR A 159 4.86 -1.75 8.19
N GLY A 160 4.65 -2.75 9.06
CA GLY A 160 5.51 -3.04 10.20
C GLY A 160 6.93 -3.44 9.81
N LEU A 161 7.07 -4.26 8.77
CA LEU A 161 8.38 -4.64 8.21
C LEU A 161 9.15 -3.41 7.70
N ALA A 162 8.47 -2.50 6.98
CA ALA A 162 9.09 -1.29 6.47
C ALA A 162 9.53 -0.32 7.59
N ILE A 163 8.68 -0.11 8.61
CA ILE A 163 9.01 0.73 9.76
C ILE A 163 10.16 0.13 10.55
N ARG A 164 10.12 -1.17 10.86
CA ARG A 164 11.18 -1.88 11.56
C ARG A 164 12.50 -1.83 10.79
N GLY A 165 12.46 -2.01 9.47
CA GLY A 165 13.64 -1.88 8.59
C GLY A 165 14.27 -0.48 8.62
N SER A 166 13.50 0.55 8.97
CA SER A 166 13.98 1.93 9.16
C SER A 166 14.51 2.22 10.55
N GLY A 167 14.44 1.27 11.49
CA GLY A 167 14.87 1.43 12.88
C GLY A 167 13.96 2.33 13.73
N LEU A 168 12.78 2.70 13.22
CA LEU A 168 11.81 3.57 13.90
C LEU A 168 10.90 2.75 14.79
N LYS A 169 10.47 3.34 15.93
CA LYS A 169 9.64 2.66 16.92
C LYS A 169 8.35 3.40 17.28
N LYS A 170 8.21 4.67 16.88
CA LYS A 170 7.02 5.47 17.14
C LYS A 170 6.59 6.22 15.90
N VAL A 171 5.36 5.98 15.45
CA VAL A 171 4.82 6.57 14.22
C VAL A 171 3.48 7.24 14.45
N GLY A 172 3.20 8.27 13.67
CA GLY A 172 1.86 8.84 13.57
C GLY A 172 1.02 8.01 12.60
N LEU A 173 -0.22 7.72 12.94
CA LEU A 173 -1.17 7.01 12.09
C LEU A 173 -2.35 7.92 11.75
N ILE A 174 -2.54 8.18 10.47
CA ILE A 174 -3.73 8.84 9.95
C ILE A 174 -4.48 7.90 9.01
N GLY A 175 -5.81 7.94 9.02
CA GLY A 175 -6.63 7.02 8.24
C GLY A 175 -8.12 7.30 8.39
N THR A 176 -8.94 6.31 8.05
CA THR A 176 -10.35 6.35 8.43
C THR A 176 -10.49 6.35 9.95
N ARG A 177 -11.64 6.78 10.47
CA ARG A 177 -11.93 6.67 11.90
C ARG A 177 -11.67 5.24 12.41
N TYR A 178 -12.10 4.25 11.64
CA TYR A 178 -11.90 2.83 11.98
C TYR A 178 -10.41 2.46 12.09
N THR A 179 -9.57 2.96 11.19
CA THR A 179 -8.12 2.69 11.21
C THR A 179 -7.45 3.34 12.41
N MET A 180 -7.91 4.53 12.81
CA MET A 180 -7.33 5.28 13.93
C MET A 180 -7.85 4.86 15.30
N GLU A 181 -9.10 4.36 15.42
CA GLU A 181 -9.78 4.17 16.71
C GLU A 181 -10.02 2.70 17.08
N ASP A 182 -10.14 1.79 16.11
CA ASP A 182 -10.57 0.41 16.38
C ASP A 182 -9.41 -0.57 16.69
N GLY A 183 -8.20 -0.07 16.81
CA GLY A 183 -7.01 -0.82 17.27
C GLY A 183 -6.39 -1.75 16.22
N PHE A 184 -7.13 -2.31 15.27
CA PHE A 184 -6.67 -3.39 14.39
C PHE A 184 -5.32 -3.12 13.67
N MET A 185 -4.99 -1.87 13.37
CA MET A 185 -3.69 -1.51 12.82
C MET A 185 -2.67 -1.21 13.93
N ALA A 186 -3.07 -0.44 14.95
CA ALA A 186 -2.18 -0.03 16.03
C ALA A 186 -1.71 -1.22 16.87
N ASP A 187 -2.65 -2.10 17.24
CA ASP A 187 -2.34 -3.31 18.00
C ASP A 187 -1.49 -4.27 17.18
N TRP A 188 -1.80 -4.45 15.87
CA TRP A 188 -0.97 -5.26 14.98
C TRP A 188 0.47 -4.80 14.93
N LEU A 189 0.70 -3.49 14.74
CA LEU A 189 2.04 -2.90 14.70
C LEU A 189 2.77 -3.05 16.03
N LYS A 190 2.05 -2.90 17.16
CA LYS A 190 2.61 -3.06 18.50
C LYS A 190 2.97 -4.53 18.79
N ASP A 191 2.03 -5.45 18.57
CA ASP A 191 2.16 -6.84 19.01
C ASP A 191 3.15 -7.63 18.15
N HIS A 192 3.23 -7.34 16.84
CA HIS A 192 4.10 -8.09 15.92
C HIS A 192 5.44 -7.39 15.61
N TYR A 193 5.50 -6.05 15.83
CA TYR A 193 6.67 -5.26 15.40
C TYR A 193 7.25 -4.36 16.48
N GLU A 194 6.63 -4.29 17.67
CA GLU A 194 7.02 -3.41 18.79
C GLU A 194 7.00 -1.92 18.41
N ILE A 195 6.06 -1.51 17.54
CA ILE A 195 5.91 -0.16 17.04
C ILE A 195 4.76 0.52 17.76
N GLU A 196 5.05 1.64 18.45
CA GLU A 196 4.04 2.52 19.06
C GLU A 196 3.39 3.40 17.98
N THR A 197 2.06 3.48 17.99
CA THR A 197 1.31 4.38 17.12
C THR A 197 0.65 5.51 17.91
N VAL A 198 0.71 6.73 17.38
CA VAL A 198 -0.04 7.88 17.88
C VAL A 198 -1.01 8.35 16.81
N VAL A 199 -2.22 8.66 17.20
CA VAL A 199 -3.28 9.20 16.33
C VAL A 199 -3.64 10.63 16.75
N PRO A 200 -4.31 11.44 15.90
CA PRO A 200 -4.80 12.75 16.31
C PRO A 200 -5.63 12.64 17.59
N SER A 201 -5.24 13.38 18.64
CA SER A 201 -5.81 13.25 19.99
C SER A 201 -7.29 13.69 20.05
N SER A 202 -7.66 14.68 19.24
CA SER A 202 -9.00 15.23 19.17
C SER A 202 -9.95 14.34 18.36
N ALA A 203 -11.08 13.93 18.95
CA ALA A 203 -12.11 13.19 18.25
C ALA A 203 -12.67 13.97 17.03
N PRO A 204 -12.92 15.28 17.09
CA PRO A 204 -13.27 16.07 15.91
C PRO A 204 -12.23 16.01 14.78
N ALA A 205 -10.93 15.99 15.12
CA ALA A 205 -9.89 15.89 14.11
C ALA A 205 -9.92 14.53 13.39
N ARG A 206 -10.11 13.43 14.11
CA ARG A 206 -10.26 12.10 13.52
C ARG A 206 -11.53 12.00 12.68
N GLN A 207 -12.61 12.62 13.11
CA GLN A 207 -13.87 12.66 12.36
C GLN A 207 -13.71 13.46 11.04
N GLU A 208 -13.00 14.59 11.07
CA GLU A 208 -12.78 15.39 9.87
C GLU A 208 -11.86 14.68 8.86
N LEU A 209 -10.79 14.01 9.32
CA LEU A 209 -9.98 13.14 8.45
C LEU A 209 -10.84 12.04 7.80
N HIS A 210 -11.74 11.44 8.57
CA HIS A 210 -12.67 10.43 8.05
C HIS A 210 -13.62 11.01 7.02
N ARG A 211 -14.19 12.22 7.27
CA ARG A 211 -15.06 12.93 6.31
C ARG A 211 -14.32 13.21 5.00
N ILE A 212 -13.11 13.75 5.10
CA ILE A 212 -12.27 14.03 3.92
C ILE A 212 -12.08 12.75 3.09
N ILE A 213 -11.75 11.62 3.73
CA ILE A 213 -11.59 10.36 3.03
C ILE A 213 -12.90 9.94 2.35
N GLN A 214 -14.01 9.89 3.10
CA GLN A 214 -15.27 9.32 2.64
C GLN A 214 -16.01 10.21 1.63
N GLN A 215 -15.95 11.54 1.81
CA GLN A 215 -16.78 12.48 1.05
C GLN A 215 -16.02 13.23 -0.03
N GLU A 216 -14.68 13.11 -0.03
CA GLU A 216 -13.84 13.76 -1.03
C GLU A 216 -12.92 12.75 -1.73
N LEU A 217 -11.89 12.24 -1.05
CA LEU A 217 -10.83 11.47 -1.69
C LEU A 217 -11.32 10.19 -2.36
N SER A 218 -12.23 9.46 -1.69
CA SER A 218 -12.83 8.22 -2.24
C SER A 218 -13.81 8.47 -3.40
N LEU A 219 -14.13 9.72 -3.66
CA LEU A 219 -14.95 10.18 -4.79
C LEU A 219 -14.12 10.90 -5.86
N GLY A 220 -12.78 10.93 -5.69
CA GLY A 220 -11.87 11.60 -6.63
C GLY A 220 -11.87 13.12 -6.53
N VAL A 221 -12.33 13.68 -5.40
CA VAL A 221 -12.30 15.12 -5.12
C VAL A 221 -11.06 15.44 -4.30
N PHE A 222 -10.18 16.26 -4.84
CA PHE A 222 -8.90 16.62 -4.23
C PHE A 222 -8.81 18.14 -4.08
N THR A 223 -8.97 18.66 -2.85
CA THR A 223 -8.98 20.09 -2.56
C THR A 223 -7.68 20.52 -1.86
N PRO A 224 -7.20 21.76 -2.08
CA PRO A 224 -6.09 22.33 -1.33
C PRO A 224 -6.38 22.40 0.17
N GLU A 225 -7.62 22.70 0.56
CA GLU A 225 -8.08 22.82 1.94
C GLU A 225 -7.90 21.49 2.69
N SER A 226 -8.35 20.38 2.08
CA SER A 226 -8.21 19.05 2.65
C SER A 226 -6.74 18.64 2.76
N LYS A 227 -5.91 18.97 1.76
CA LYS A 227 -4.46 18.75 1.85
C LYS A 227 -3.84 19.52 3.01
N ILE A 228 -4.15 20.80 3.16
CA ILE A 228 -3.65 21.65 4.24
C ILE A 228 -4.05 21.05 5.61
N TYR A 229 -5.33 20.67 5.75
CA TYR A 229 -5.83 20.09 6.99
C TYR A 229 -5.09 18.79 7.36
N VAL A 230 -4.91 17.88 6.40
CA VAL A 230 -4.16 16.63 6.63
C VAL A 230 -2.73 16.92 7.07
N LEU A 231 -2.03 17.86 6.41
CA LEU A 231 -0.68 18.26 6.77
C LEU A 231 -0.60 18.87 8.19
N GLU A 232 -1.61 19.62 8.60
CA GLU A 232 -1.70 20.16 9.98
C GLU A 232 -1.82 19.03 11.01
N GLN A 233 -2.64 18.01 10.76
CA GLN A 233 -2.74 16.84 11.63
C GLN A 233 -1.43 16.07 11.70
N MET A 234 -0.73 15.90 10.58
CA MET A 234 0.60 15.27 10.56
C MET A 234 1.62 16.04 11.39
N LYS A 235 1.62 17.40 11.33
CA LYS A 235 2.46 18.26 12.17
C LYS A 235 2.14 18.11 13.66
N GLN A 236 0.86 17.93 14.02
CA GLN A 236 0.50 17.68 15.43
C GLN A 236 1.04 16.33 15.91
N LEU A 237 0.95 15.27 15.07
CA LEU A 237 1.53 13.97 15.40
C LEU A 237 3.05 14.04 15.59
N GLN A 238 3.76 14.80 14.76
CA GLN A 238 5.20 15.07 14.92
C GLN A 238 5.49 15.72 16.26
N LYS A 239 4.71 16.73 16.66
CA LYS A 239 4.85 17.38 17.99
C LYS A 239 4.60 16.41 19.15
N HIS A 240 3.80 15.37 18.96
CA HIS A 240 3.56 14.30 19.93
C HIS A 240 4.57 13.15 19.86
N GLY A 241 5.68 13.37 19.15
CA GLY A 241 6.82 12.47 19.12
C GLY A 241 6.77 11.41 18.03
N ALA A 242 5.89 11.54 17.05
CA ALA A 242 5.94 10.66 15.89
C ALA A 242 7.24 10.91 15.09
N GLN A 243 7.95 9.83 14.78
CA GLN A 243 9.20 9.84 14.01
C GLN A 243 8.97 9.67 12.51
N ALA A 244 7.76 9.24 12.13
CA ALA A 244 7.29 9.07 10.76
C ALA A 244 5.76 9.09 10.75
N ILE A 245 5.16 9.16 9.57
CA ILE A 245 3.70 9.09 9.40
C ILE A 245 3.33 7.87 8.56
N VAL A 246 2.42 7.06 9.07
CA VAL A 246 1.74 6.00 8.32
C VAL A 246 0.49 6.60 7.67
N LEU A 247 0.48 6.60 6.35
CA LEU A 247 -0.70 6.96 5.56
C LEU A 247 -1.64 5.73 5.51
N GLY A 248 -2.40 5.57 6.61
CA GLY A 248 -3.29 4.43 6.87
C GLY A 248 -4.63 4.51 6.12
N CYS A 249 -4.69 5.31 5.08
CA CYS A 249 -5.74 5.30 4.07
C CYS A 249 -5.09 5.39 2.70
N THR A 250 -5.55 4.55 1.81
CA THR A 250 -5.00 4.38 0.48
C THR A 250 -5.20 5.60 -0.42
N GLU A 251 -6.05 6.53 -0.02
CA GLU A 251 -6.33 7.79 -0.73
C GLU A 251 -5.39 8.93 -0.34
N PHE A 252 -4.77 8.91 0.85
CA PHE A 252 -3.87 10.00 1.24
C PHE A 252 -2.68 10.20 0.29
N PRO A 253 -2.04 9.16 -0.26
CA PRO A 253 -0.99 9.35 -1.26
C PRO A 253 -1.44 10.08 -2.54
N LEU A 254 -2.76 10.20 -2.79
CA LEU A 254 -3.27 10.99 -3.90
C LEU A 254 -3.02 12.49 -3.70
N ILE A 255 -3.10 12.98 -2.45
CA ILE A 255 -2.93 14.40 -2.10
C ILE A 255 -1.64 14.72 -1.35
N ILE A 256 -1.06 13.77 -0.61
CA ILE A 256 0.18 13.95 0.17
C ILE A 256 1.33 13.27 -0.55
N LYS A 257 2.37 14.05 -0.86
CA LYS A 257 3.58 13.55 -1.52
C LYS A 257 4.79 13.64 -0.58
N LYS A 258 5.83 12.87 -0.87
CA LYS A 258 7.05 12.82 -0.05
C LYS A 258 7.66 14.21 0.24
N GLN A 259 7.59 15.13 -0.71
CA GLN A 259 8.12 16.50 -0.56
C GLN A 259 7.21 17.43 0.24
N ASP A 260 6.01 17.03 0.59
CA ASP A 260 5.06 17.85 1.35
C ASP A 260 5.31 17.82 2.86
N PHE A 261 6.14 16.88 3.35
CA PHE A 261 6.38 16.67 4.77
C PHE A 261 7.82 16.20 5.06
N ASP A 262 8.42 16.68 6.15
CA ASP A 262 9.83 16.43 6.48
C ASP A 262 10.09 15.02 7.03
N LEU A 263 9.11 14.43 7.74
CA LEU A 263 9.26 13.08 8.27
C LEU A 263 9.05 12.02 7.18
N PRO A 264 9.63 10.81 7.34
CA PRO A 264 9.33 9.68 6.49
C PRO A 264 7.83 9.38 6.42
N LEU A 265 7.33 9.07 5.22
CA LEU A 265 5.96 8.68 4.97
C LEU A 265 5.91 7.20 4.59
N PHE A 266 5.10 6.42 5.30
CA PHE A 266 4.83 5.03 4.98
C PHE A 266 3.50 4.95 4.22
N ASP A 267 3.61 4.82 2.91
CA ASP A 267 2.50 4.66 1.96
C ASP A 267 2.04 3.19 2.00
N THR A 268 0.97 2.93 2.76
CA THR A 268 0.51 1.56 3.01
C THR A 268 0.12 0.79 1.73
N PRO A 269 -0.57 1.37 0.72
CA PRO A 269 -0.84 0.68 -0.55
C PRO A 269 0.42 0.29 -1.32
N ARG A 270 1.42 1.16 -1.36
CA ARG A 270 2.70 0.86 -2.04
C ARG A 270 3.47 -0.26 -1.35
N LEU A 271 3.57 -0.20 -0.01
CA LEU A 271 4.22 -1.24 0.79
C LEU A 271 3.51 -2.58 0.65
N HIS A 272 2.19 -2.57 0.69
CA HIS A 272 1.37 -3.77 0.56
C HIS A 272 1.44 -4.36 -0.87
N SER A 273 1.47 -3.50 -1.89
CA SER A 273 1.69 -3.93 -3.27
C SER A 273 3.08 -4.56 -3.45
N GLN A 274 4.12 -4.02 -2.80
CA GLN A 274 5.46 -4.63 -2.83
C GLN A 274 5.46 -6.01 -2.15
N MET A 275 4.76 -6.18 -1.03
CA MET A 275 4.59 -7.50 -0.40
C MET A 275 3.90 -8.49 -1.35
N ALA A 276 2.87 -8.06 -2.08
CA ALA A 276 2.24 -8.88 -3.11
C ALA A 276 3.22 -9.28 -4.22
N VAL A 277 4.06 -8.35 -4.69
CA VAL A 277 5.13 -8.64 -5.66
C VAL A 277 6.12 -9.66 -5.10
N ASP A 278 6.55 -9.51 -3.86
CA ASP A 278 7.49 -10.45 -3.23
C ASP A 278 6.88 -11.86 -3.12
N PHE A 279 5.58 -11.97 -2.84
CA PHE A 279 4.85 -13.23 -2.89
C PHE A 279 4.79 -13.82 -4.30
N ILE A 280 4.43 -13.00 -5.30
CA ILE A 280 4.36 -13.39 -6.73
C ILE A 280 5.70 -13.96 -7.18
N LEU A 281 6.80 -13.33 -6.78
CA LEU A 281 8.17 -13.70 -7.14
C LEU A 281 8.75 -14.83 -6.27
N GLY A 282 8.00 -15.34 -5.29
CA GLY A 282 8.46 -16.42 -4.41
C GLY A 282 9.63 -16.05 -3.52
N LYS A 283 9.82 -14.76 -3.20
CA LYS A 283 10.88 -14.31 -2.29
C LYS A 283 10.62 -14.88 -0.88
N ALA A 284 11.65 -15.49 -0.29
CA ALA A 284 11.58 -16.05 1.06
C ALA A 284 11.43 -14.93 2.10
N GLY A 285 10.58 -15.14 3.11
CA GLY A 285 10.39 -14.20 4.23
C GLY A 285 8.94 -13.78 4.50
N LEU A 286 7.99 -14.21 3.68
CA LEU A 286 6.54 -13.96 3.90
C LEU A 286 5.88 -15.05 4.76
N ALA A 287 6.66 -15.82 5.54
CA ALA A 287 6.22 -16.99 6.28
C ALA A 287 5.37 -16.68 7.55
N HIS A 288 5.01 -15.42 7.81
CA HIS A 288 4.12 -15.06 8.93
C HIS A 288 2.65 -14.90 8.51
N VAL A 289 2.21 -15.71 7.54
CA VAL A 289 0.90 -15.54 6.91
C VAL A 289 -0.16 -16.50 7.46
N ARG A 290 0.13 -17.22 8.51
CA ARG A 290 -0.89 -17.95 9.28
C ARG A 290 -0.91 -17.42 10.71
N PRO A 291 -2.02 -16.85 11.19
CA PRO A 291 -2.26 -16.76 12.62
C PRO A 291 -2.51 -18.20 13.07
N ASP A 292 -1.87 -18.63 14.14
CA ASP A 292 -2.04 -19.93 14.80
C ASP A 292 -1.13 -21.07 14.28
N GLU A 293 0.18 -20.94 14.50
CA GLU A 293 1.03 -22.04 15.02
C GLU A 293 1.86 -21.51 16.19
#